data_ef4568d776ff38fb85dda413ac144670
#
_entry.id   ef4568d776ff38fb85dda413ac144670
#
_cell.length_a   1.000
_cell.length_b   1.000
_cell.length_c   1.000
_cell.angle_alpha   90.00
_cell.angle_beta   90.00
_cell.angle_gamma   90.00
#
_symmetry.space_group_name_H-M   'P 1'
#
loop_
_entity.id
_entity.type
_entity.pdbx_description
1 polymer ?
#
loop_
_entity_poly.entity_id
_entity_poly.type
_entity_poly.pdbx_seq_one_letter_code
_entity_poly.pdbx_strand_id
1 'polypeptide(L)'
;MSGVPQGSVGMDGRTTTSGRIPTALRDRELESFGTPDPRILVCGCGGSGNNTMNRITHIGVEGAITVAINTDKQHLDHTRAMQKLLVGRHITRGLGAGGDPIMGRRCAEAGRDVISKIVTGADLVFVTA
;
A
#
# COMPACT_ATOMS: atom_id res chain seq x y z
N MET A 1 -23.88 -0.88 28.61
CA MET A 1 -24.05 -0.61 28.21
C MET A 1 -23.97 -0.47 27.89
N SER A 2 -23.63 -0.75 27.90
CA SER A 2 -23.48 -0.64 27.51
C SER A 2 -23.41 -0.66 26.86
N GLY A 3 -23.15 -0.83 26.43
CA GLY A 3 -23.04 -0.81 25.67
C GLY A 3 -23.02 -1.16 24.92
N VAL A 4 -23.04 -1.41 24.68
CA VAL A 4 -23.03 -1.56 23.84
C VAL A 4 -23.35 -1.27 23.18
N PRO A 5 -23.35 -1.06 23.13
CA PRO A 5 -23.41 -0.74 22.32
C PRO A 5 -23.44 -0.27 21.73
N GLN A 6 -23.15 -0.21 21.46
CA GLN A 6 -23.14 0.27 20.83
C GLN A 6 -23.18 0.24 20.03
N GLY A 7 -22.82 -0.02 20.00
CA GLY A 7 -22.70 -0.15 19.23
C GLY A 7 -22.44 -0.36 18.69
N SER A 8 -22.28 -0.55 18.88
CA SER A 8 -22.08 -0.81 18.52
C SER A 8 -21.88 -0.95 18.36
N VAL A 9 -21.60 -1.18 18.72
CA VAL A 9 -21.45 -1.26 18.78
C VAL A 9 -21.21 -1.26 18.64
N GLY A 10 -20.82 -1.52 18.67
CA GLY A 10 -20.71 -1.48 18.69
C GLY A 10 -20.24 -1.52 18.76
N MET A 11 -19.82 -1.69 19.02
CA MET A 11 -19.47 -1.60 19.24
C MET A 11 -18.92 -1.19 18.93
N ASP A 12 -18.63 -1.09 18.88
CA ASP A 12 -18.25 -0.79 18.59
C ASP A 12 -18.29 -0.57 18.09
N GLY A 13 -18.35 -0.76 18.07
CA GLY A 13 -18.53 -0.70 17.64
C GLY A 13 -18.62 -0.89 16.86
N ARG A 14 -18.72 -1.04 16.52
CA ARG A 14 -18.88 -1.41 15.78
C ARG A 14 -19.64 -1.91 15.31
N THR A 15 -20.14 -2.06 15.26
CA THR A 15 -20.73 -2.69 14.73
C THR A 15 -20.95 -3.07 14.08
N THR A 16 -21.31 -3.34 13.77
CA THR A 16 -21.31 -3.89 12.97
C THR A 16 -21.37 -4.00 12.18
N THR A 17 -21.59 -3.70 12.21
CA THR A 17 -21.64 -3.55 11.13
C THR A 17 -21.32 -4.25 9.96
N SER A 18 -21.88 -4.24 8.80
CA SER A 18 -21.35 -4.69 7.53
C SER A 18 -20.57 -6.01 7.60
N GLY A 19 -21.09 -7.00 8.28
CA GLY A 19 -20.44 -8.29 8.39
C GLY A 19 -19.15 -8.30 9.17
N ARG A 20 -18.81 -7.21 9.80
CA ARG A 20 -17.63 -7.15 10.65
C ARG A 20 -17.83 -7.88 11.96
N ILE A 21 -16.81 -8.62 12.38
CA ILE A 21 -16.79 -9.21 13.70
C ILE A 21 -16.60 -8.10 14.72
N PRO A 22 -17.38 -8.06 15.82
CA PRO A 22 -17.18 -7.07 16.87
C PRO A 22 -15.74 -7.09 17.37
N THR A 23 -15.19 -5.91 17.68
CA THR A 23 -13.77 -5.77 18.02
C THR A 23 -13.33 -6.72 19.14
N ALA A 24 -14.08 -6.76 20.23
CA ALA A 24 -13.73 -7.60 21.37
C ALA A 24 -13.70 -9.09 21.00
N LEU A 25 -14.66 -9.53 20.22
CA LEU A 25 -14.73 -10.92 19.80
C LEU A 25 -13.62 -11.23 18.79
N ARG A 26 -13.37 -10.32 17.86
CA ARG A 26 -12.33 -10.49 16.86
C ARG A 26 -10.95 -10.63 17.49
N ASP A 27 -10.61 -9.77 18.43
CA ASP A 27 -9.31 -9.81 19.09
C ASP A 27 -9.11 -11.14 19.81
N ARG A 28 -10.14 -11.61 20.49
CA ARG A 28 -10.08 -12.86 21.23
C ARG A 28 -9.93 -14.05 20.30
N GLU A 29 -10.69 -14.08 19.20
CA GLU A 29 -10.63 -15.16 18.24
C GLU A 29 -9.29 -15.20 17.53
N LEU A 30 -8.78 -14.04 17.13
CA LEU A 30 -7.48 -13.96 16.45
C LEU A 30 -6.35 -14.41 17.36
N GLU A 31 -6.39 -14.03 18.64
CA GLU A 31 -5.40 -14.51 19.60
C GLU A 31 -5.45 -16.01 19.76
N SER A 32 -6.66 -16.60 19.82
CA SER A 32 -6.83 -18.03 19.93
C SER A 32 -6.22 -18.80 18.77
N PHE A 33 -6.37 -18.27 17.56
CA PHE A 33 -5.87 -18.92 16.37
C PHE A 33 -4.50 -18.42 15.94
N GLY A 34 -3.99 -17.38 16.59
CA GLY A 34 -2.70 -16.83 16.23
C GLY A 34 -2.67 -16.25 14.81
N THR A 35 -3.82 -15.73 14.32
CA THR A 35 -3.93 -15.25 12.94
C THR A 35 -3.99 -13.73 12.94
N PRO A 36 -2.88 -13.05 12.64
CA PRO A 36 -2.89 -11.59 12.50
C PRO A 36 -3.59 -11.16 11.21
N ASP A 37 -3.93 -9.87 11.12
CA ASP A 37 -4.44 -9.30 9.88
C ASP A 37 -3.38 -9.41 8.78
N PRO A 38 -3.75 -9.74 7.54
CA PRO A 38 -2.78 -9.83 6.46
C PRO A 38 -2.19 -8.47 6.13
N ARG A 39 -0.92 -8.45 5.79
CA ARG A 39 -0.22 -7.26 5.33
C ARG A 39 -0.25 -7.24 3.81
N ILE A 40 -1.03 -6.32 3.26
CA ILE A 40 -1.26 -6.21 1.82
C ILE A 40 -0.61 -4.93 1.31
N LEU A 41 0.18 -5.04 0.24
CA LEU A 41 0.78 -3.90 -0.44
C LEU A 41 0.18 -3.75 -1.83
N VAL A 42 -0.01 -2.50 -2.25
CA VAL A 42 -0.35 -2.17 -3.63
C VAL A 42 0.74 -1.23 -4.14
N CYS A 43 1.51 -1.70 -5.11
CA CYS A 43 2.65 -0.97 -5.65
C CYS A 43 2.32 -0.47 -7.04
N GLY A 44 2.38 0.85 -7.23
CA GLY A 44 2.24 1.48 -8.54
C GLY A 44 3.60 1.89 -9.09
N CYS A 45 3.98 1.31 -10.22
CA CYS A 45 5.29 1.50 -10.81
C CYS A 45 5.19 2.34 -12.09
N GLY A 46 6.05 3.35 -12.20
CA GLY A 46 6.08 4.23 -13.35
C GLY A 46 4.89 5.18 -13.44
N GLY A 47 4.76 5.86 -14.57
CA GLY A 47 3.71 6.86 -14.76
C GLY A 47 2.31 6.27 -14.65
N SER A 48 2.07 5.17 -15.35
CA SER A 48 0.76 4.52 -15.36
C SER A 48 0.40 3.99 -13.98
N GLY A 49 1.32 3.27 -13.34
CA GLY A 49 1.10 2.75 -12.00
C GLY A 49 0.86 3.86 -10.98
N ASN A 50 1.60 4.96 -11.09
CA ASN A 50 1.43 6.11 -10.18
C ASN A 50 0.07 6.77 -10.39
N ASN A 51 -0.42 6.86 -11.64
CA ASN A 51 -1.76 7.37 -11.90
C ASN A 51 -2.81 6.45 -11.28
N THR A 52 -2.59 5.15 -11.33
CA THR A 52 -3.46 4.19 -10.66
C THR A 52 -3.47 4.42 -9.14
N MET A 53 -2.30 4.70 -8.54
CA MET A 53 -2.23 5.02 -7.12
C MET A 53 -3.06 6.25 -6.76
N ASN A 54 -3.02 7.29 -7.59
CA ASN A 54 -3.85 8.47 -7.37
C ASN A 54 -5.34 8.12 -7.34
N ARG A 55 -5.77 7.26 -8.26
CA ARG A 55 -7.17 6.84 -8.33
C ARG A 55 -7.57 5.98 -7.14
N ILE A 56 -6.75 5.02 -6.79
CA ILE A 56 -6.99 4.13 -5.65
C ILE A 56 -7.06 4.94 -4.35
N THR A 57 -6.15 5.87 -4.17
CA THR A 57 -6.12 6.71 -2.98
C THR A 57 -7.34 7.63 -2.91
N HIS A 58 -7.81 8.10 -4.06
CA HIS A 58 -9.00 8.94 -4.11
C HIS A 58 -10.26 8.16 -3.72
N ILE A 59 -10.38 6.93 -4.20
CA ILE A 59 -11.51 6.06 -3.88
C ILE A 59 -11.43 5.60 -2.42
N GLY A 60 -10.21 5.39 -1.94
CA GLY A 60 -9.94 4.87 -0.61
C GLY A 60 -9.81 3.35 -0.62
N VAL A 61 -8.73 2.86 -0.01
CA VAL A 61 -8.50 1.43 0.16
C VAL A 61 -8.14 1.19 1.61
N GLU A 62 -8.97 0.42 2.29
CA GLU A 62 -8.70 0.04 3.66
C GLU A 62 -7.92 -1.27 3.72
N GLY A 63 -7.03 -1.37 4.71
CA GLY A 63 -6.30 -2.60 4.95
C GLY A 63 -5.14 -2.85 4.03
N ALA A 64 -4.79 -1.90 3.16
CA ALA A 64 -3.66 -2.01 2.26
C ALA A 64 -2.72 -0.82 2.39
N ILE A 65 -1.43 -1.07 2.20
CA ILE A 65 -0.40 -0.04 2.16
C ILE A 65 -0.13 0.27 0.68
N THR A 66 -0.23 1.54 0.30
CA THR A 66 0.02 1.98 -1.07
C THR A 66 1.46 2.47 -1.20
N VAL A 67 2.13 2.03 -2.27
CA VAL A 67 3.53 2.38 -2.55
C VAL A 67 3.63 2.86 -3.98
N ALA A 68 4.18 4.05 -4.18
CA ALA A 68 4.44 4.59 -5.51
C ALA A 68 5.94 4.50 -5.79
N ILE A 69 6.30 3.92 -6.92
CA ILE A 69 7.70 3.74 -7.34
C ILE A 69 7.86 4.38 -8.72
N ASN A 70 8.85 5.25 -8.87
CA ASN A 70 9.07 5.91 -10.17
C ASN A 70 10.53 6.32 -10.31
N THR A 71 10.93 6.57 -11.55
CA THR A 71 12.23 7.19 -11.90
C THR A 71 12.09 8.70 -12.08
N ASP A 72 10.86 9.22 -12.18
CA ASP A 72 10.55 10.63 -12.37
C ASP A 72 10.13 11.23 -11.03
N LYS A 73 10.97 12.12 -10.50
CA LYS A 73 10.74 12.73 -9.21
C LYS A 73 9.52 13.64 -9.23
N GLN A 74 9.37 14.44 -10.29
CA GLN A 74 8.26 15.38 -10.39
C GLN A 74 6.92 14.65 -10.39
N HIS A 75 6.82 13.59 -11.19
CA HIS A 75 5.61 12.77 -11.22
C HIS A 75 5.35 12.14 -9.85
N LEU A 76 6.41 11.61 -9.21
CA LEU A 76 6.29 10.97 -7.91
C LEU A 76 5.84 11.94 -6.83
N ASP A 77 6.32 13.18 -6.86
CA ASP A 77 5.95 14.21 -5.88
C ASP A 77 4.43 14.50 -5.95
N HIS A 78 3.83 14.41 -7.13
CA HIS A 78 2.40 14.63 -7.32
C HIS A 78 1.56 13.36 -7.14
N THR A 79 2.19 12.23 -6.91
CA THR A 79 1.47 10.96 -6.71
C THR A 79 1.04 10.81 -5.27
N ARG A 80 -0.19 10.35 -5.07
CA ARG A 80 -0.72 10.07 -3.73
C ARG A 80 -0.47 8.61 -3.40
N ALA A 81 0.32 8.37 -2.38
CA ALA A 81 0.58 7.04 -1.85
C ALA A 81 1.12 7.19 -0.44
N MET A 82 0.96 6.14 0.36
CA MET A 82 1.47 6.14 1.74
C MET A 82 2.98 6.15 1.77
N GLN A 83 3.61 5.49 0.79
CA GLN A 83 5.06 5.48 0.63
C GLN A 83 5.42 5.81 -0.81
N LYS A 84 6.53 6.49 -0.98
CA LYS A 84 7.02 6.87 -2.30
C LYS A 84 8.49 6.52 -2.41
N LEU A 85 8.87 5.92 -3.52
CA LEU A 85 10.25 5.52 -3.77
C LEU A 85 10.72 5.99 -5.13
N LEU A 86 11.74 6.85 -5.13
CA LEU A 86 12.43 7.26 -6.35
C LEU A 86 13.59 6.29 -6.60
N VAL A 87 13.55 5.58 -7.71
CA VAL A 87 14.59 4.61 -8.08
C VAL A 87 15.48 5.17 -9.18
N GLY A 88 16.75 4.77 -9.17
CA GLY A 88 17.70 5.15 -10.21
C GLY A 88 18.05 6.63 -10.22
N ARG A 89 18.00 7.31 -9.08
CA ARG A 89 18.28 8.74 -9.01
C ARG A 89 19.64 9.11 -9.61
N HIS A 90 20.64 8.27 -9.37
CA HIS A 90 21.99 8.52 -9.88
C HIS A 90 22.12 8.19 -11.37
N ILE A 91 21.12 7.52 -11.97
CA ILE A 91 21.11 7.18 -13.39
C ILE A 91 20.36 8.24 -14.19
N THR A 92 19.13 8.61 -13.75
CA THR A 92 18.27 9.53 -14.48
C THR A 92 18.21 10.92 -13.88
N ARG A 93 18.83 11.14 -12.73
CA ARG A 93 18.77 12.39 -11.95
C ARG A 93 17.34 12.78 -11.58
N GLY A 94 16.43 11.82 -11.54
CA GLY A 94 15.03 12.07 -11.25
C GLY A 94 14.22 12.59 -12.42
N LEU A 95 14.76 12.51 -13.63
CA LEU A 95 14.08 13.00 -14.85
C LEU A 95 13.24 11.93 -15.52
N GLY A 96 13.27 10.71 -15.00
CA GLY A 96 12.51 9.61 -15.58
C GLY A 96 13.30 8.82 -16.61
N ALA A 97 12.77 7.64 -16.94
CA ALA A 97 13.41 6.73 -17.89
C ALA A 97 13.04 7.06 -19.35
N GLY A 98 12.17 8.06 -19.57
CA GLY A 98 11.78 8.49 -20.90
C GLY A 98 11.06 7.42 -21.73
N GLY A 99 10.40 6.47 -21.06
CA GLY A 99 9.72 5.38 -21.77
C GLY A 99 10.65 4.26 -22.23
N ASP A 100 11.94 4.33 -21.88
CA ASP A 100 12.91 3.31 -22.21
C ASP A 100 12.85 2.17 -21.19
N PRO A 101 12.39 0.95 -21.59
CA PRO A 101 12.27 -0.16 -20.65
C PRO A 101 13.63 -0.66 -20.13
N ILE A 102 14.69 -0.53 -20.90
CA ILE A 102 16.03 -0.94 -20.46
C ILE A 102 16.51 0.00 -19.35
N MET A 103 16.31 1.29 -19.54
CA MET A 103 16.64 2.30 -18.53
C MET A 103 15.80 2.11 -17.27
N GLY A 104 14.50 1.89 -17.44
CA GLY A 104 13.59 1.63 -16.32
C GLY A 104 14.03 0.41 -15.51
N ARG A 105 14.41 -0.66 -16.19
CA ARG A 105 14.90 -1.87 -15.52
C ARG A 105 16.18 -1.59 -14.73
N ARG A 106 17.13 -0.87 -15.33
CA ARG A 106 18.37 -0.52 -14.63
C ARG A 106 18.11 0.28 -13.37
N CYS A 107 17.16 1.21 -13.44
CA CYS A 107 16.79 2.02 -12.29
C CYS A 107 16.14 1.18 -11.20
N ALA A 108 15.27 0.26 -11.58
CA ALA A 108 14.62 -0.64 -10.64
C ALA A 108 15.63 -1.56 -9.95
N GLU A 109 16.60 -2.08 -10.73
CA GLU A 109 17.65 -2.93 -10.17
C GLU A 109 18.55 -2.16 -9.21
N ALA A 110 18.82 -0.90 -9.49
CA ALA A 110 19.57 -0.04 -8.59
C ALA A 110 18.81 0.19 -7.27
N GLY A 111 17.48 0.11 -7.29
CA GLY A 111 16.65 0.24 -6.09
C GLY A 111 16.27 -1.08 -5.45
N ARG A 112 16.82 -2.20 -5.90
CA ARG A 112 16.43 -3.55 -5.47
C ARG A 112 16.40 -3.71 -3.95
N ASP A 113 17.43 -3.24 -3.26
CA ASP A 113 17.54 -3.43 -1.82
C ASP A 113 16.43 -2.72 -1.07
N VAL A 114 16.10 -1.49 -1.48
CA VAL A 114 15.02 -0.72 -0.86
C VAL A 114 13.66 -1.33 -1.19
N ILE A 115 13.45 -1.72 -2.44
CA ILE A 115 12.22 -2.39 -2.85
C ILE A 115 12.03 -3.68 -2.05
N SER A 116 13.10 -4.45 -1.90
CA SER A 116 13.07 -5.69 -1.12
C SER A 116 12.64 -5.44 0.32
N LYS A 117 13.16 -4.38 0.95
CA LYS A 117 12.78 -4.03 2.31
C LYS A 117 11.30 -3.65 2.41
N ILE A 118 10.78 -2.96 1.40
CA ILE A 118 9.38 -2.54 1.39
C ILE A 118 8.45 -3.75 1.32
N VAL A 119 8.77 -4.73 0.46
CA VAL A 119 7.89 -5.88 0.24
C VAL A 119 8.11 -7.02 1.24
N THR A 120 9.21 -7.00 1.97
CA THR A 120 9.48 -8.04 2.97
C THR A 120 8.41 -8.02 4.06
N GLY A 121 7.88 -9.19 4.38
CA GLY A 121 6.84 -9.35 5.39
C GLY A 121 5.43 -9.10 4.88
N ALA A 122 5.27 -8.77 3.60
CA ALA A 122 3.94 -8.67 3.00
C ALA A 122 3.39 -10.07 2.72
N ASP A 123 2.11 -10.26 3.01
CA ASP A 123 1.42 -11.51 2.69
C ASP A 123 0.95 -11.52 1.24
N LEU A 124 0.69 -10.32 0.69
CA LEU A 124 0.23 -10.18 -0.69
C LEU A 124 0.71 -8.85 -1.25
N VAL A 125 1.19 -8.87 -2.48
CA VAL A 125 1.65 -7.67 -3.18
C VAL A 125 0.96 -7.60 -4.53
N PHE A 126 0.21 -6.53 -4.75
CA PHE A 126 -0.33 -6.20 -6.07
C PHE A 126 0.61 -5.22 -6.74
N VAL A 127 0.89 -5.43 -8.01
CA VAL A 127 1.72 -4.51 -8.79
C VAL A 127 0.93 -4.02 -9.99
N THR A 128 0.90 -2.70 -10.16
CA THR A 128 0.32 -2.06 -11.34
C THR A 128 1.38 -1.20 -12.01
N ALA A 129 1.41 -1.20 -13.34
CA ALA A 129 2.42 -0.49 -14.11
C ALA A 129 1.84 0.04 -15.42
#